data_f93e046a85eb4fc4df463aa75c4f85cc
#
_entry.id   f93e046a85eb4fc4df463aa75c4f85cc
#
_cell.length_a   1.000
_cell.length_b   1.000
_cell.length_c   1.000
_cell.angle_alpha   90.00
_cell.angle_beta   90.00
_cell.angle_gamma   90.00
#
_symmetry.space_group_name_H-M   'P 1'
#
loop_
_entity.id
_entity.type
_entity.pdbx_description
1 polymer ?
#
loop_
_entity_poly.entity_id
_entity_poly.type
_entity_poly.pdbx_seq_one_letter_code
_entity_poly.pdbx_strand_id
1 'polypeptide(L)'
;MSREMPNAVSLEQSVLGSLMVYPKVIQDCQELDLHAEEFYLPSHQQIYQAICTIHENGQPIDMNTVVNRLQETDQLESSQGADYIIRLADSAISSATSRS
;
A
#
# COMPACT_ATOMS: atom_id res chain seq x y z
N MET A 1 -3.48 15.77 -20.39
CA MET A 1 -3.30 15.41 -20.45
C MET A 1 -3.29 14.70 -20.00
N SER A 2 -3.41 14.29 -20.03
CA SER A 2 -3.37 13.62 -19.76
C SER A 2 -3.30 13.08 -19.17
N ARG A 3 -3.45 12.95 -18.84
CA ARG A 3 -3.40 12.47 -18.27
C ARG A 3 -3.60 11.39 -17.83
N GLU A 4 -3.89 10.73 -18.34
CA GLU A 4 -4.01 9.63 -17.95
C GLU A 4 -2.86 9.20 -17.79
N MET A 5 -2.47 8.93 -16.79
CA MET A 5 -1.27 8.48 -16.59
C MET A 5 -1.23 7.06 -16.66
N PRO A 6 -0.68 6.47 -17.65
CA PRO A 6 -0.56 5.01 -17.71
C PRO A 6 0.22 4.47 -16.54
N ASN A 7 1.01 5.33 -15.90
CA ASN A 7 1.81 4.87 -14.79
C ASN A 7 1.16 5.07 -13.43
N ALA A 8 -0.09 5.46 -13.39
CA ALA A 8 -0.75 5.70 -12.11
C ALA A 8 -0.75 4.45 -11.24
N VAL A 9 -1.04 3.31 -11.83
CA VAL A 9 -1.08 2.05 -11.06
C VAL A 9 0.31 1.72 -10.52
N SER A 10 1.33 1.87 -11.33
CA SER A 10 2.70 1.60 -10.88
C SER A 10 3.08 2.50 -9.73
N LEU A 11 2.70 3.77 -9.81
CA LEU A 11 3.01 4.71 -8.75
C LEU A 11 2.31 4.30 -7.45
N GLU A 12 1.05 3.89 -7.56
CA GLU A 12 0.31 3.44 -6.40
C GLU A 12 0.94 2.21 -5.79
N GLN A 13 1.38 1.28 -6.63
CA GLN A 13 2.06 0.09 -6.15
C GLN A 13 3.33 0.46 -5.38
N SER A 14 4.07 1.42 -5.88
CA SER A 14 5.29 1.86 -5.21
C SER A 14 4.99 2.47 -3.85
N VAL A 15 3.95 3.28 -3.77
CA VAL A 15 3.58 3.90 -2.51
C VAL A 15 3.16 2.85 -1.49
N LEU A 16 2.30 1.93 -1.90
CA LEU A 16 1.82 0.90 -0.98
C LEU A 16 2.95 -0.01 -0.53
N GLY A 17 3.81 -0.39 -1.46
CA GLY A 17 4.97 -1.22 -1.10
C GLY A 17 5.88 -0.50 -0.14
N SER A 18 6.13 0.78 -0.39
CA SER A 18 6.97 1.57 0.49
C SER A 18 6.39 1.68 1.89
N LEU A 19 5.07 1.81 1.98
CA LEU A 19 4.43 1.88 3.29
C LEU A 19 4.68 0.62 4.12
N MET A 20 4.74 -0.52 3.46
CA MET A 20 4.98 -1.78 4.17
C MET A 20 6.44 -2.00 4.50
N VAL A 21 7.34 -1.50 3.68
CA VAL A 21 8.78 -1.69 3.88
C VAL A 21 9.38 -0.56 4.72
N TYR A 22 8.90 0.65 4.50
CA TYR A 22 9.38 1.83 5.20
C TYR A 22 8.21 2.52 5.87
N PRO A 23 7.81 2.08 7.06
CA PRO A 23 6.58 2.60 7.68
C PRO A 23 6.55 4.10 7.88
N LYS A 24 7.69 4.74 7.90
CA LYS A 24 7.70 6.20 8.06
C LYS A 24 7.03 6.92 6.90
N VAL A 25 6.89 6.26 5.76
CA VAL A 25 6.25 6.85 4.60
C VAL A 25 4.81 7.25 4.90
N ILE A 26 4.18 6.58 5.87
CA ILE A 26 2.81 6.92 6.24
C ILE A 26 2.70 8.37 6.70
N GLN A 27 3.73 8.88 7.35
CA GLN A 27 3.72 10.27 7.81
C GLN A 27 3.71 11.23 6.62
N ASP A 28 4.46 10.89 5.58
CA ASP A 28 4.46 11.70 4.37
C ASP A 28 3.08 11.70 3.71
N CYS A 29 2.44 10.53 3.68
CA CYS A 29 1.12 10.42 3.10
C CYS A 29 0.10 11.26 3.88
N GLN A 30 0.23 11.27 5.19
CA GLN A 30 -0.68 12.07 6.01
C GLN A 30 -0.45 13.56 5.82
N GLU A 31 0.79 13.97 5.64
CA GLU A 31 1.08 15.36 5.40
C GLU A 31 0.53 15.83 4.05
N LEU A 32 0.51 14.93 3.08
CA LEU A 32 -0.04 15.23 1.79
C LEU A 32 -1.56 15.10 1.76
N ASP A 33 -2.14 14.68 2.89
CA ASP A 33 -3.59 14.49 3.00
C ASP A 33 -4.07 13.44 2.00
N LEU A 34 -3.29 12.39 1.84
CA LEU A 34 -3.64 11.32 0.92
C LEU A 34 -4.67 10.39 1.54
N HIS A 35 -5.76 10.19 0.84
CA HIS A 35 -6.85 9.34 1.32
C HIS A 35 -7.00 8.12 0.44
N ALA A 36 -7.59 7.06 1.00
CA ALA A 36 -7.77 5.82 0.27
C ALA A 36 -8.55 6.04 -1.02
N GLU A 37 -9.52 6.93 -1.00
CA GLU A 37 -10.35 7.17 -2.18
C GLU A 37 -9.55 7.70 -3.35
N GLU A 38 -8.38 8.25 -3.10
CA GLU A 38 -7.58 8.81 -4.17
C GLU A 38 -6.86 7.75 -4.98
N PHE A 39 -6.83 6.52 -4.50
CA PHE A 39 -6.24 5.44 -5.26
C PHE A 39 -7.18 5.02 -6.37
N TYR A 40 -6.61 4.72 -7.51
CA TYR A 40 -7.40 4.37 -8.69
C TYR A 40 -8.05 2.99 -8.56
N LEU A 41 -7.29 2.00 -8.10
CA LEU A 41 -7.80 0.64 -8.01
C LEU A 41 -8.49 0.40 -6.67
N PRO A 42 -9.67 -0.22 -6.69
CA PRO A 42 -10.35 -0.55 -5.43
C PRO A 42 -9.49 -1.40 -4.50
N SER A 43 -8.71 -2.33 -5.08
CA SER A 43 -7.83 -3.15 -4.25
C SER A 43 -6.81 -2.30 -3.52
N HIS A 44 -6.29 -1.28 -4.19
CA HIS A 44 -5.33 -0.38 -3.56
C HIS A 44 -5.99 0.45 -2.47
N GLN A 45 -7.23 0.86 -2.69
CA GLN A 45 -7.97 1.60 -1.67
C GLN A 45 -8.11 0.78 -0.40
N GLN A 46 -8.43 -0.50 -0.55
CA GLN A 46 -8.59 -1.38 0.61
C GLN A 46 -7.26 -1.59 1.33
N ILE A 47 -6.19 -1.78 0.57
CA ILE A 47 -4.87 -1.98 1.17
C ILE A 47 -4.45 -0.73 1.95
N TYR A 48 -4.66 0.44 1.35
CA TYR A 48 -4.28 1.68 2.02
C TYR A 48 -5.10 1.89 3.29
N GLN A 49 -6.40 1.60 3.24
CA GLN A 49 -7.24 1.71 4.43
C GLN A 49 -6.74 0.79 5.53
N ALA A 50 -6.36 -0.44 5.17
CA ALA A 50 -5.84 -1.37 6.16
C ALA A 50 -4.57 -0.82 6.80
N ILE A 51 -3.69 -0.24 5.99
CA ILE A 51 -2.46 0.34 6.50
C ILE A 51 -2.75 1.49 7.47
N CYS A 52 -3.68 2.35 7.10
CA CYS A 52 -4.03 3.47 7.96
C CYS A 52 -4.60 3.00 9.29
N THR A 53 -5.46 1.98 9.25
CA THR A 53 -6.05 1.44 10.47
C THR A 53 -4.97 0.85 11.37
N ILE A 54 -4.03 0.12 10.79
CA ILE A 54 -2.94 -0.45 11.56
C ILE A 54 -2.14 0.66 12.23
N HIS A 55 -1.88 1.73 11.49
CA HIS A 55 -1.13 2.86 12.02
C HIS A 55 -1.89 3.51 13.18
N GLU A 56 -3.18 3.71 13.01
CA GLU A 56 -4.00 4.35 14.05
C GLU A 56 -4.07 3.50 15.31
N ASN A 57 -3.95 2.19 15.16
CA ASN A 57 -3.98 1.30 16.31
C ASN A 57 -2.61 1.17 16.98
N GLY A 58 -1.62 1.86 16.47
CA GLY A 58 -0.29 1.82 17.05
C GLY A 58 0.46 0.53 16.74
N GLN A 59 0.03 -0.20 15.73
CA GLN A 59 0.68 -1.44 15.37
C GLN A 59 1.70 -1.22 14.27
N PRO A 60 2.71 -2.07 14.18
CA PRO A 60 3.70 -1.94 13.10
C PRO A 60 3.07 -2.26 11.75
N ILE A 61 3.47 -1.50 10.75
CA ILE A 61 2.98 -1.72 9.39
C ILE A 61 3.95 -2.61 8.66
N ASP A 62 3.50 -3.81 8.26
CA ASP A 62 4.30 -4.69 7.42
C ASP A 62 3.36 -5.63 6.66
N MET A 63 3.95 -6.51 5.84
CA MET A 63 3.13 -7.41 5.02
C MET A 63 2.19 -8.24 5.86
N ASN A 64 2.71 -8.75 6.99
CA ASN A 64 1.91 -9.64 7.80
C ASN A 64 0.74 -8.95 8.45
N THR A 65 0.96 -7.74 8.99
CA THR A 65 -0.13 -7.02 9.63
C THR A 65 -1.17 -6.60 8.61
N VAL A 66 -0.73 -6.23 7.41
CA VAL A 66 -1.67 -5.84 6.35
C VAL A 66 -2.52 -7.03 5.93
N VAL A 67 -1.88 -8.19 5.70
CA VAL A 67 -2.61 -9.39 5.31
C VAL A 67 -3.60 -9.79 6.40
N ASN A 68 -3.17 -9.77 7.66
CA ASN A 68 -4.05 -10.13 8.76
C ASN A 68 -5.22 -9.18 8.85
N ARG A 69 -4.97 -7.89 8.69
CA ARG A 69 -6.05 -6.90 8.76
C ARG A 69 -7.08 -7.13 7.66
N LEU A 70 -6.59 -7.41 6.45
CA LEU A 70 -7.50 -7.65 5.34
C LEU A 70 -8.30 -8.93 5.53
N GLN A 71 -7.69 -9.94 6.15
CA GLN A 71 -8.41 -11.16 6.45
C GLN A 71 -9.50 -10.91 7.50
N GLU A 72 -9.19 -10.11 8.50
CA GLU A 72 -10.16 -9.81 9.55
C GLU A 72 -11.37 -9.09 9.02
N THR A 73 -11.17 -8.24 8.02
CA THR A 73 -12.26 -7.48 7.43
C THR A 73 -12.85 -8.15 6.20
N ASP A 74 -12.39 -9.37 5.91
CA ASP A 74 -12.90 -10.15 4.79
C ASP A 74 -12.67 -9.45 3.46
N GLN A 75 -11.58 -8.72 3.37
CA GLN A 75 -11.23 -7.97 2.15
C GLN A 75 -10.00 -8.51 1.46
N LEU A 76 -9.43 -9.60 1.97
CA LEU A 76 -8.17 -10.08 1.40
C LEU A 76 -8.30 -10.46 -0.05
N GLU A 77 -9.35 -11.19 -0.40
CA GLU A 77 -9.52 -11.62 -1.79
C GLU A 77 -9.80 -10.44 -2.71
N SER A 78 -10.59 -9.49 -2.26
CA SER A 78 -10.89 -8.34 -3.12
C SER A 78 -9.69 -7.41 -3.26
N SER A 79 -8.72 -7.51 -2.36
CA SER A 79 -7.47 -6.76 -2.51
C SER A 79 -6.40 -7.61 -3.19
N GLN A 80 -6.81 -8.65 -3.89
CA GLN A 80 -5.97 -9.51 -4.72
C GLN A 80 -5.13 -10.52 -3.97
N GLY A 81 -5.44 -10.70 -2.70
CA GLY A 81 -4.84 -11.79 -1.94
C GLY A 81 -3.47 -11.47 -1.38
N ALA A 82 -2.97 -12.38 -0.55
CA ALA A 82 -1.69 -12.18 0.11
C ALA A 82 -0.54 -12.10 -0.87
N ASP A 83 -0.60 -12.86 -1.96
CA ASP A 83 0.46 -12.84 -2.96
C ASP A 83 0.69 -11.45 -3.52
N TYR A 84 -0.38 -10.73 -3.76
CA TYR A 84 -0.27 -9.39 -4.31
C TYR A 84 0.39 -8.45 -3.30
N ILE A 85 0.02 -8.58 -2.03
CA ILE A 85 0.59 -7.75 -0.99
C ILE A 85 2.09 -8.02 -0.85
N ILE A 86 2.47 -9.29 -0.92
CA ILE A 86 3.87 -9.65 -0.87
C ILE A 86 4.63 -9.07 -2.05
N ARG A 87 4.01 -9.07 -3.23
CA ARG A 87 4.65 -8.50 -4.41
C ARG A 87 4.85 -7.00 -4.27
N LEU A 88 3.90 -6.30 -3.66
CA LEU A 88 4.04 -4.86 -3.47
C LEU A 88 5.24 -4.55 -2.61
N ALA A 89 5.38 -5.26 -1.50
CA ALA A 89 6.51 -5.04 -0.60
C ALA A 89 7.82 -5.43 -1.26
N ASP A 90 7.82 -6.53 -1.98
CA ASP A 90 9.01 -7.01 -2.66
C ASP A 90 9.46 -6.02 -3.73
N SER A 91 8.51 -5.44 -4.43
CA SER A 91 8.80 -4.46 -5.46
C SER A 91 9.47 -3.22 -4.87
N ALA A 92 9.04 -2.80 -3.69
CA ALA A 92 9.66 -1.65 -3.05
C ALA A 92 11.10 -1.96 -2.64
N ILE A 93 11.33 -3.15 -2.15
CA ILE A 93 12.70 -3.56 -1.78
C ILE A 93 13.57 -3.63 -3.03
N SER A 94 13.06 -4.21 -4.10
CA SER A 94 13.82 -4.33 -5.33
C SER A 94 14.15 -2.98 -5.91
N SER A 95 13.21 -2.05 -5.88
CA SER A 95 13.45 -0.72 -6.39
C SER A 95 14.56 -0.03 -5.61
N ALA A 96 14.56 -0.21 -4.31
CA ALA A 96 15.56 0.42 -3.47
C ALA A 96 16.95 -0.13 -3.76
N THR A 97 17.04 -1.43 -4.02
CA THR A 97 18.34 -2.05 -4.24
C THR A 97 18.81 -1.95 -5.66
N SER A 98 17.92 -1.81 -6.60
CA SER A 98 18.32 -1.81 -7.99
C SER A 98 18.88 -0.48 -8.44
N ARG A 99 18.96 0.54 -7.59
CA ARG A 99 19.43 1.75 -7.96
C ARG A 99 20.80 1.66 -8.15
N SER A 100 21.49 1.52 -8.01
CA SER A 100 22.87 1.43 -8.14
C SER A 100 23.48 2.39 -8.99
#